data_67a3f7156ba039e41dd804eddb611254
#
_entry.id   67a3f7156ba039e41dd804eddb611254
#
_cell.length_a   1.000
_cell.length_b   1.000
_cell.length_c   1.000
_cell.angle_alpha   90.00
_cell.angle_beta   90.00
_cell.angle_gamma   90.00
#
_symmetry.space_group_name_H-M   'P 1'
#
loop_
_entity.id
_entity.type
_entity.pdbx_description
1 polymer ?
#
loop_
_entity_poly.entity_id
_entity_poly.type
_entity_poly.pdbx_seq_one_letter_code
_entity_poly.pdbx_strand_id
1 'polypeptide(L)'
;MNNDNLNMAPPQELTKQYLKRFSTVIKMAMIAILVLLLLIPLSMVRSVLRERLDRRDAAVKEITSTFGSEQVVMGPALIIPFKCIQKTWKDQVVNDRVERREVIETVRKRAFFLPEVFKAAGRLDPRGLHRGIYETVVYNGTLNLSGSFAAPSFEEWSVDPKQVLWNEAEIAISITDLRGATESLHIKIAGQMVSLVPGNKLQGVKGGVYARIVGLNDGMDRIPFAMSLTLNGSRSLRFAPIGVNNDVQLSSTWPDPSFQGAFLPAGREVSADGFNAHWQVTYYGRSYPQQWLDNIPADSNGIASSNFGVDLLPTLDSYRYVERSIKYGILLIVLLFTAFFLFEILSAVRIHPFQYTLVGVALCLFYLGLLALSEVASFGVAYWIGAAVSTLMITLYSIKALKSAGRGGIVAVGLVLIYAFLYVILRLQDYSLLVGTAGLFLVLAIVMYVTRNIDWYARDNA
;
A
#
# COMPACT_ATOMS: atom_id res chain seq x y z
N MET A 1 63.37 59.47 26.95
CA MET A 1 62.60 58.45 27.63
C MET A 1 61.13 58.64 27.23
N ASN A 2 60.70 57.98 26.16
CA ASN A 2 59.31 57.98 25.67
C ASN A 2 58.60 56.77 26.28
N ASN A 3 57.62 57.01 27.12
CA ASN A 3 56.70 56.01 27.58
C ASN A 3 55.46 55.95 26.62
N ASP A 4 55.48 55.03 25.67
CA ASP A 4 54.32 54.69 24.89
C ASP A 4 53.38 53.83 25.78
N ASN A 5 52.39 54.53 26.37
CA ASN A 5 51.27 53.86 27.02
C ASN A 5 50.39 53.17 25.95
N LEU A 6 50.60 51.88 25.74
CA LEU A 6 49.67 51.00 25.04
C LEU A 6 48.39 50.90 25.85
N ASN A 7 47.42 51.72 25.49
CA ASN A 7 46.00 51.62 25.94
C ASN A 7 45.42 50.32 25.36
N MET A 8 45.61 49.16 26.02
CA MET A 8 44.86 47.95 25.75
C MET A 8 43.42 48.19 26.27
N ALA A 9 42.47 48.26 25.36
CA ALA A 9 41.06 48.27 25.72
C ALA A 9 40.75 47.07 26.62
N PRO A 10 39.90 47.22 27.63
CA PRO A 10 39.58 46.14 28.58
C PRO A 10 38.96 44.95 27.83
N PRO A 11 39.27 43.70 28.22
CA PRO A 11 38.83 42.50 27.51
C PRO A 11 37.30 42.39 27.35
N GLN A 12 36.52 43.13 28.14
CA GLN A 12 35.08 43.22 28.01
C GLN A 12 34.55 44.03 26.82
N GLU A 13 35.32 45.03 26.34
CA GLU A 13 35.00 45.79 25.15
C GLU A 13 35.30 45.02 23.86
N LEU A 14 36.37 44.30 23.84
CA LEU A 14 36.74 43.44 22.72
C LEU A 14 35.70 42.32 22.53
N THR A 15 35.24 41.66 23.62
CA THR A 15 34.19 40.65 23.56
C THR A 15 32.84 41.21 23.12
N LYS A 16 32.51 42.45 23.52
CA LYS A 16 31.29 43.13 23.04
C LYS A 16 31.35 43.49 21.56
N GLN A 17 32.52 43.91 21.05
CA GLN A 17 32.73 44.20 19.65
C GLN A 17 32.70 42.92 18.80
N TYR A 18 33.30 41.84 19.23
CA TYR A 18 33.22 40.52 18.55
C TYR A 18 31.78 39.98 18.52
N LEU A 19 31.02 40.07 19.60
CA LEU A 19 29.62 39.67 19.67
C LEU A 19 28.69 40.51 18.76
N LYS A 20 28.97 41.83 18.61
CA LYS A 20 28.26 42.68 17.65
C LYS A 20 28.57 42.29 16.20
N ARG A 21 29.82 41.98 15.90
CA ARG A 21 30.30 41.64 14.55
C ARG A 21 29.74 40.34 14.01
N PHE A 22 29.27 39.42 14.89
CA PHE A 22 28.65 38.14 14.51
C PHE A 22 27.17 38.06 14.81
N SER A 23 26.51 39.19 15.05
CA SER A 23 25.11 39.24 15.49
C SER A 23 24.16 38.60 14.48
N THR A 24 24.36 38.78 13.18
CA THR A 24 23.55 38.19 12.11
C THR A 24 23.78 36.67 11.99
N VAL A 25 25.02 36.22 12.10
CA VAL A 25 25.36 34.78 12.04
C VAL A 25 24.80 34.03 13.25
N ILE A 26 24.93 34.61 14.46
CA ILE A 26 24.38 34.05 15.69
C ILE A 26 22.85 33.87 15.55
N LYS A 27 22.19 34.86 14.95
CA LYS A 27 20.75 34.84 14.75
C LYS A 27 20.31 33.78 13.74
N MET A 28 21.01 33.64 12.61
CA MET A 28 20.78 32.59 11.66
C MET A 28 20.96 31.21 12.32
N ALA A 29 22.02 31.02 13.10
CA ALA A 29 22.25 29.78 13.85
C ALA A 29 21.09 29.49 14.84
N MET A 30 20.64 30.53 15.55
CA MET A 30 19.49 30.38 16.46
C MET A 30 18.21 30.02 15.73
N ILE A 31 17.91 30.65 14.59
CA ILE A 31 16.74 30.27 13.75
C ILE A 31 16.85 28.83 13.28
N ALA A 32 18.03 28.39 12.83
CA ALA A 32 18.28 27.01 12.45
C ALA A 32 18.03 26.02 13.61
N ILE A 33 18.50 26.37 14.82
CA ILE A 33 18.24 25.57 16.04
C ILE A 33 16.74 25.53 16.33
N LEU A 34 16.03 26.65 16.22
CA LEU A 34 14.56 26.66 16.42
C LEU A 34 13.82 25.80 15.39
N VAL A 35 14.23 25.81 14.12
CA VAL A 35 13.69 24.90 13.10
C VAL A 35 13.90 23.45 13.52
N LEU A 36 15.10 23.09 13.98
CA LEU A 36 15.39 21.74 14.46
C LEU A 36 14.55 21.36 15.68
N LEU A 37 14.37 22.28 16.63
CA LEU A 37 13.50 22.05 17.80
C LEU A 37 12.04 21.83 17.40
N LEU A 38 11.53 22.54 16.37
CA LEU A 38 10.16 22.36 15.87
C LEU A 38 9.95 21.04 15.11
N LEU A 39 11.01 20.31 14.76
CA LEU A 39 10.87 18.95 14.26
C LEU A 39 10.33 18.00 15.35
N ILE A 40 10.54 18.33 16.64
CA ILE A 40 10.01 17.51 17.74
C ILE A 40 8.48 17.50 17.74
N PRO A 41 7.75 18.62 17.86
CA PRO A 41 6.30 18.60 17.79
C PRO A 41 5.78 18.08 16.44
N LEU A 42 6.46 18.35 15.32
CA LEU A 42 6.08 17.79 14.02
C LEU A 42 6.22 16.27 13.99
N SER A 43 7.25 15.71 14.63
CA SER A 43 7.42 14.26 14.78
C SER A 43 6.35 13.64 15.69
N MET A 44 5.91 14.36 16.73
CA MET A 44 4.78 13.94 17.58
C MET A 44 3.48 13.85 16.79
N VAL A 45 3.18 14.83 15.92
CA VAL A 45 2.01 14.75 15.02
C VAL A 45 2.10 13.54 14.10
N ARG A 46 3.29 13.23 13.57
CA ARG A 46 3.51 12.01 12.77
C ARG A 46 3.30 10.73 13.60
N SER A 47 3.69 10.71 14.87
CA SER A 47 3.43 9.58 15.76
C SER A 47 1.93 9.38 15.99
N VAL A 48 1.18 10.45 16.25
CA VAL A 48 -0.29 10.39 16.37
C VAL A 48 -0.92 9.86 15.08
N LEU A 49 -0.48 10.33 13.92
CA LEU A 49 -0.97 9.81 12.62
C LEU A 49 -0.72 8.29 12.49
N ARG A 50 0.47 7.80 12.86
CA ARG A 50 0.76 6.36 12.84
C ARG A 50 -0.16 5.58 13.77
N GLU A 51 -0.36 6.05 14.98
CA GLU A 51 -1.30 5.43 15.93
C GLU A 51 -2.72 5.35 15.35
N ARG A 52 -3.18 6.40 14.64
CA ARG A 52 -4.49 6.40 13.97
C ARG A 52 -4.54 5.39 12.82
N LEU A 53 -3.48 5.28 12.03
CA LEU A 53 -3.37 4.26 10.97
C LEU A 53 -3.38 2.85 11.55
N ASP A 54 -2.65 2.58 12.62
CA ASP A 54 -2.63 1.27 13.29
C ASP A 54 -4.01 0.90 13.84
N ARG A 55 -4.72 1.86 14.44
CA ARG A 55 -6.10 1.67 14.91
C ARG A 55 -7.08 1.41 13.76
N ARG A 56 -6.93 2.11 12.64
CA ARG A 56 -7.70 1.85 11.42
C ARG A 56 -7.47 0.43 10.93
N ASP A 57 -6.21 0.02 10.79
CA ASP A 57 -5.87 -1.30 10.29
C ASP A 57 -6.36 -2.41 11.22
N ALA A 58 -6.34 -2.19 12.54
CA ALA A 58 -6.94 -3.10 13.52
C ALA A 58 -8.46 -3.20 13.35
N ALA A 59 -9.17 -2.06 13.19
CA ALA A 59 -10.62 -2.05 12.98
C ALA A 59 -11.02 -2.71 11.66
N VAL A 60 -10.28 -2.43 10.57
CA VAL A 60 -10.45 -3.08 9.27
C VAL A 60 -10.24 -4.58 9.38
N LYS A 61 -9.17 -5.03 10.04
CA LYS A 61 -8.90 -6.45 10.26
C LYS A 61 -10.02 -7.14 11.04
N GLU A 62 -10.60 -6.48 12.01
CA GLU A 62 -11.71 -7.03 12.78
C GLU A 62 -12.97 -7.20 11.92
N ILE A 63 -13.36 -6.18 11.13
CA ILE A 63 -14.48 -6.27 10.18
C ILE A 63 -14.22 -7.41 9.19
N THR A 64 -13.05 -7.44 8.54
CA THR A 64 -12.72 -8.41 7.50
C THR A 64 -12.62 -9.83 8.06
N SER A 65 -12.17 -10.01 9.30
CA SER A 65 -12.12 -11.31 9.95
C SER A 65 -13.50 -11.90 10.26
N THR A 66 -14.52 -11.05 10.37
CA THR A 66 -15.90 -11.47 10.67
C THR A 66 -16.72 -11.69 9.40
N PHE A 67 -16.52 -10.84 8.39
CA PHE A 67 -17.33 -10.89 7.15
C PHE A 67 -16.72 -11.82 6.08
N GLY A 68 -15.43 -11.83 5.92
CA GLY A 68 -14.62 -12.53 4.92
C GLY A 68 -13.38 -11.70 4.57
N SER A 69 -12.23 -12.34 4.49
CA SER A 69 -10.97 -11.68 4.16
C SER A 69 -10.85 -11.36 2.66
N GLU A 70 -9.70 -10.84 2.26
CA GLU A 70 -9.33 -10.72 0.85
C GLU A 70 -9.35 -12.10 0.20
N GLN A 71 -10.00 -12.24 -0.96
CA GLN A 71 -10.23 -13.52 -1.59
C GLN A 71 -9.28 -13.75 -2.77
N VAL A 72 -8.66 -14.94 -2.76
CA VAL A 72 -7.96 -15.50 -3.91
C VAL A 72 -8.62 -16.83 -4.26
N VAL A 73 -9.05 -16.97 -5.50
CA VAL A 73 -9.63 -18.18 -6.04
C VAL A 73 -8.60 -18.86 -6.95
N MET A 74 -8.23 -20.08 -6.62
CA MET A 74 -7.30 -20.90 -7.39
C MET A 74 -7.91 -22.29 -7.57
N GLY A 75 -8.09 -22.69 -8.76
CA GLY A 75 -8.71 -23.98 -9.08
C GLY A 75 -9.88 -23.85 -10.05
N PRO A 76 -10.46 -24.99 -10.45
CA PRO A 76 -10.17 -26.32 -9.92
C PRO A 76 -8.85 -26.93 -10.44
N ALA A 77 -8.27 -27.83 -9.64
CA ALA A 77 -7.21 -28.72 -10.07
C ALA A 77 -7.63 -30.18 -9.87
N LEU A 78 -7.30 -31.04 -10.81
CA LEU A 78 -7.56 -32.47 -10.76
C LEU A 78 -6.36 -33.16 -10.13
N ILE A 79 -6.60 -34.01 -9.14
CA ILE A 79 -5.57 -34.75 -8.39
C ILE A 79 -5.83 -36.23 -8.57
N ILE A 80 -4.90 -36.94 -9.19
CA ILE A 80 -5.05 -38.37 -9.45
C ILE A 80 -3.91 -39.12 -8.76
N PRO A 81 -4.23 -39.99 -7.78
CA PRO A 81 -3.22 -40.83 -7.15
C PRO A 81 -2.81 -41.98 -8.06
N PHE A 82 -1.58 -42.40 -7.94
CA PHE A 82 -1.05 -43.57 -8.64
C PHE A 82 -0.05 -44.34 -7.77
N LYS A 83 0.20 -45.60 -8.07
CA LYS A 83 1.20 -46.41 -7.44
C LYS A 83 2.48 -46.38 -8.27
N CYS A 84 3.62 -46.19 -7.64
CA CYS A 84 4.91 -46.34 -8.32
C CYS A 84 5.86 -47.19 -7.48
N ILE A 85 6.72 -47.91 -8.18
CA ILE A 85 7.76 -48.71 -7.56
C ILE A 85 8.95 -47.79 -7.30
N GLN A 86 9.31 -47.65 -6.03
CA GLN A 86 10.48 -46.88 -5.64
C GLN A 86 11.55 -47.82 -5.10
N LYS A 87 12.72 -47.80 -5.72
CA LYS A 87 13.91 -48.51 -5.26
C LYS A 87 14.65 -47.59 -4.26
N THR A 88 14.74 -48.06 -3.03
CA THR A 88 15.41 -47.31 -1.95
C THR A 88 16.49 -48.20 -1.35
N TRP A 89 17.68 -47.66 -1.15
CA TRP A 89 18.74 -48.35 -0.47
C TRP A 89 18.58 -48.15 1.04
N LYS A 90 18.36 -49.28 1.77
CA LYS A 90 18.27 -49.23 3.24
C LYS A 90 19.44 -50.05 3.82
N ASP A 91 20.07 -49.49 4.84
CA ASP A 91 21.09 -50.16 5.60
C ASP A 91 20.39 -51.15 6.56
N GLN A 92 20.61 -52.46 6.34
CA GLN A 92 20.12 -53.53 7.21
C GLN A 92 21.30 -54.17 7.95
N VAL A 93 21.14 -54.34 9.28
CA VAL A 93 22.13 -55.06 10.06
C VAL A 93 21.84 -56.55 9.92
N VAL A 94 22.74 -57.25 9.21
CA VAL A 94 22.71 -58.72 9.05
C VAL A 94 24.00 -59.25 9.65
N ASN A 95 23.92 -60.11 10.68
CA ASN A 95 25.06 -60.73 11.35
C ASN A 95 26.10 -59.67 11.86
N ASP A 96 25.65 -58.64 12.55
CA ASP A 96 26.45 -57.52 13.07
C ASP A 96 27.22 -56.70 12.00
N ARG A 97 26.88 -56.88 10.73
CA ARG A 97 27.39 -56.04 9.62
C ARG A 97 26.29 -55.28 9.00
N VAL A 98 26.56 -54.00 8.72
CA VAL A 98 25.63 -53.14 7.98
C VAL A 98 25.75 -53.46 6.48
N GLU A 99 24.75 -54.10 5.93
CA GLU A 99 24.65 -54.36 4.51
C GLU A 99 23.64 -53.39 3.90
N ARG A 100 24.03 -52.76 2.79
CA ARG A 100 23.14 -51.86 2.04
C ARG A 100 22.36 -52.71 1.04
N ARG A 101 21.05 -52.87 1.29
CA ARG A 101 20.16 -53.67 0.41
C ARG A 101 19.20 -52.76 -0.34
N GLU A 102 18.99 -53.09 -1.61
CA GLU A 102 17.93 -52.47 -2.43
C GLU A 102 16.59 -53.00 -1.93
N VAL A 103 15.76 -52.10 -1.41
CA VAL A 103 14.40 -52.41 -0.99
C VAL A 103 13.45 -51.81 -2.03
N ILE A 104 12.62 -52.65 -2.61
CA ILE A 104 11.59 -52.29 -3.57
C ILE A 104 10.30 -52.03 -2.80
N GLU A 105 9.87 -50.80 -2.73
CA GLU A 105 8.63 -50.40 -2.06
C GLU A 105 7.64 -49.83 -3.07
N THR A 106 6.37 -50.25 -2.97
CA THR A 106 5.30 -49.61 -3.72
C THR A 106 4.85 -48.37 -2.96
N VAL A 107 5.15 -47.21 -3.50
CA VAL A 107 4.80 -45.91 -2.91
C VAL A 107 3.62 -45.31 -3.67
N ARG A 108 2.71 -44.69 -2.93
CA ARG A 108 1.60 -43.94 -3.50
C ARG A 108 2.01 -42.48 -3.68
N LYS A 109 1.86 -41.96 -4.89
CA LYS A 109 2.12 -40.55 -5.25
C LYS A 109 0.86 -39.94 -5.85
N ARG A 110 0.80 -38.63 -5.90
CA ARG A 110 -0.30 -37.86 -6.51
C ARG A 110 0.22 -37.05 -7.67
N ALA A 111 -0.53 -37.07 -8.77
CA ALA A 111 -0.32 -36.18 -9.90
C ALA A 111 -1.39 -35.10 -9.90
N PHE A 112 -0.97 -33.89 -10.15
CA PHE A 112 -1.81 -32.69 -10.22
C PHE A 112 -1.91 -32.22 -11.66
N PHE A 113 -3.14 -31.96 -12.12
CA PHE A 113 -3.43 -31.50 -13.47
C PHE A 113 -4.23 -30.21 -13.39
N LEU A 114 -3.82 -29.21 -14.12
CA LEU A 114 -4.54 -27.93 -14.26
C LEU A 114 -5.43 -27.96 -15.51
N PRO A 115 -6.50 -27.15 -15.58
CA PRO A 115 -7.41 -27.17 -16.72
C PRO A 115 -6.76 -26.62 -17.99
N GLU A 116 -7.21 -27.11 -19.15
CA GLU A 116 -6.90 -26.54 -20.45
C GLU A 116 -7.59 -25.17 -20.63
N VAL A 117 -8.88 -25.13 -20.30
CA VAL A 117 -9.70 -23.93 -20.38
C VAL A 117 -10.24 -23.61 -18.99
N PHE A 118 -10.04 -22.37 -18.56
CA PHE A 118 -10.61 -21.83 -17.34
C PHE A 118 -11.38 -20.55 -17.66
N LYS A 119 -12.65 -20.50 -17.31
CA LYS A 119 -13.51 -19.34 -17.44
C LYS A 119 -14.10 -18.97 -16.09
N ALA A 120 -14.09 -17.70 -15.74
CA ALA A 120 -14.76 -17.17 -14.56
C ALA A 120 -15.57 -15.94 -14.93
N ALA A 121 -16.85 -15.95 -14.59
CA ALA A 121 -17.70 -14.78 -14.70
C ALA A 121 -18.19 -14.40 -13.29
N GLY A 122 -17.88 -13.17 -12.87
CA GLY A 122 -18.16 -12.72 -11.51
C GLY A 122 -18.89 -11.38 -11.46
N ARG A 123 -19.80 -11.28 -10.50
CA ARG A 123 -20.43 -10.02 -10.11
C ARG A 123 -20.12 -9.77 -8.63
N LEU A 124 -19.60 -8.58 -8.33
CA LEU A 124 -19.34 -8.12 -6.98
C LEU A 124 -20.36 -7.07 -6.60
N ASP A 125 -20.98 -7.25 -5.44
CA ASP A 125 -21.93 -6.32 -4.84
C ASP A 125 -21.29 -5.69 -3.59
N PRO A 126 -20.57 -4.55 -3.77
CA PRO A 126 -19.79 -3.94 -2.71
C PRO A 126 -20.64 -3.07 -1.80
N ARG A 127 -20.22 -3.00 -0.53
CA ARG A 127 -20.79 -2.07 0.46
C ARG A 127 -19.72 -1.60 1.44
N GLY A 128 -19.84 -0.35 1.90
CA GLY A 128 -19.01 0.17 2.99
C GLY A 128 -19.50 -0.36 4.34
N LEU A 129 -18.59 -0.90 5.16
CA LEU A 129 -18.85 -1.20 6.56
C LEU A 129 -17.99 -0.31 7.44
N HIS A 130 -18.60 0.22 8.50
CA HIS A 130 -17.95 1.14 9.42
C HIS A 130 -17.75 0.50 10.80
N ARG A 131 -16.61 0.82 11.44
CA ARG A 131 -16.39 0.58 12.85
C ARG A 131 -15.83 1.86 13.48
N GLY A 132 -16.67 2.56 14.24
CA GLY A 132 -16.38 3.93 14.67
C GLY A 132 -16.24 4.85 13.47
N ILE A 133 -15.10 5.52 13.36
CA ILE A 133 -14.78 6.43 12.24
C ILE A 133 -14.11 5.73 11.05
N TYR A 134 -13.79 4.43 11.19
CA TYR A 134 -13.05 3.68 10.17
C TYR A 134 -14.00 2.91 9.26
N GLU A 135 -13.76 3.03 7.96
CA GLU A 135 -14.53 2.38 6.92
C GLU A 135 -13.66 1.37 6.15
N THR A 136 -14.28 0.28 5.74
CA THR A 136 -13.70 -0.68 4.78
C THR A 136 -14.75 -1.16 3.80
N VAL A 137 -14.31 -1.56 2.62
CA VAL A 137 -15.17 -2.13 1.59
C VAL A 137 -15.24 -3.63 1.78
N VAL A 138 -16.47 -4.14 1.89
CA VAL A 138 -16.76 -5.57 1.81
C VAL A 138 -17.66 -5.82 0.61
N TYR A 139 -17.72 -7.05 0.14
CA TYR A 139 -18.56 -7.40 -0.99
C TYR A 139 -19.18 -8.79 -0.83
N ASN A 140 -20.34 -8.96 -1.41
CA ASN A 140 -20.89 -10.26 -1.74
C ASN A 140 -20.58 -10.53 -3.22
N GLY A 141 -19.92 -11.65 -3.51
CA GLY A 141 -19.50 -12.03 -4.85
C GLY A 141 -20.21 -13.29 -5.31
N THR A 142 -20.80 -13.24 -6.49
CA THR A 142 -21.32 -14.44 -7.19
C THR A 142 -20.38 -14.74 -8.35
N LEU A 143 -19.75 -15.92 -8.33
CA LEU A 143 -18.78 -16.38 -9.32
C LEU A 143 -19.29 -17.63 -10.02
N ASN A 144 -19.30 -17.63 -11.34
CA ASN A 144 -19.54 -18.81 -12.16
C ASN A 144 -18.23 -19.25 -12.78
N LEU A 145 -17.71 -20.38 -12.30
CA LEU A 145 -16.50 -21.00 -12.80
C LEU A 145 -16.85 -22.12 -13.75
N SER A 146 -16.18 -22.21 -14.92
CA SER A 146 -16.39 -23.25 -15.89
C SER A 146 -15.13 -23.51 -16.70
N GLY A 147 -15.06 -24.67 -17.33
CA GLY A 147 -13.92 -25.02 -18.17
C GLY A 147 -13.80 -26.51 -18.42
N SER A 148 -12.62 -26.94 -18.77
CA SER A 148 -12.33 -28.35 -19.01
C SER A 148 -10.86 -28.68 -18.78
N PHE A 149 -10.61 -29.89 -18.31
CA PHE A 149 -9.29 -30.50 -18.34
C PHE A 149 -9.12 -31.26 -19.64
N ALA A 150 -7.89 -31.28 -20.17
CA ALA A 150 -7.49 -32.26 -21.19
C ALA A 150 -7.41 -33.66 -20.57
N ALA A 151 -7.31 -34.68 -21.38
CA ALA A 151 -7.05 -36.05 -20.91
C ALA A 151 -5.78 -36.06 -20.04
N PRO A 152 -5.85 -36.52 -18.77
CA PRO A 152 -4.67 -36.62 -17.93
C PRO A 152 -3.67 -37.64 -18.49
N SER A 153 -2.45 -37.22 -18.85
CA SER A 153 -1.39 -38.08 -19.35
C SER A 153 -0.34 -38.32 -18.26
N PHE A 154 0.02 -39.60 -18.12
CA PHE A 154 1.05 -40.08 -17.21
C PHE A 154 2.34 -40.50 -17.95
N GLU A 155 2.39 -40.32 -19.28
CA GLU A 155 3.51 -40.74 -20.14
C GLU A 155 4.83 -40.09 -19.74
N GLU A 156 4.80 -38.78 -19.44
CA GLU A 156 5.98 -38.02 -19.00
C GLU A 156 6.67 -38.67 -17.79
N TRP A 157 5.90 -39.35 -16.93
CA TRP A 157 6.41 -39.98 -15.71
C TRP A 157 6.58 -41.50 -15.85
N SER A 158 6.36 -42.04 -17.03
CA SER A 158 6.48 -43.50 -17.33
C SER A 158 5.68 -44.36 -16.34
N VAL A 159 4.47 -43.93 -15.98
CA VAL A 159 3.57 -44.68 -15.09
C VAL A 159 2.71 -45.64 -15.92
N ASP A 160 2.68 -46.92 -15.52
CA ASP A 160 1.78 -47.89 -16.12
C ASP A 160 0.32 -47.48 -15.91
N PRO A 161 -0.53 -47.41 -16.95
CA PRO A 161 -1.95 -47.08 -16.82
C PRO A 161 -2.69 -47.88 -15.76
N LYS A 162 -2.29 -49.14 -15.54
CA LYS A 162 -2.86 -50.02 -14.52
C LYS A 162 -2.55 -49.59 -13.08
N GLN A 163 -1.54 -48.76 -12.90
CA GLN A 163 -1.15 -48.24 -11.58
C GLN A 163 -1.87 -46.96 -11.21
N VAL A 164 -2.58 -46.32 -12.16
CA VAL A 164 -3.36 -45.11 -11.94
C VAL A 164 -4.66 -45.44 -11.20
N LEU A 165 -4.92 -44.74 -10.10
CA LEU A 165 -6.07 -44.96 -9.24
C LEU A 165 -7.22 -44.02 -9.59
N TRP A 166 -7.79 -44.16 -10.79
CA TRP A 166 -8.87 -43.31 -11.31
C TRP A 166 -10.05 -43.17 -10.35
N ASN A 167 -10.42 -44.24 -9.66
CA ASN A 167 -11.53 -44.26 -8.69
C ASN A 167 -11.23 -43.45 -7.42
N GLU A 168 -10.00 -42.99 -7.25
CA GLU A 168 -9.57 -42.18 -6.11
C GLU A 168 -9.21 -40.74 -6.54
N ALA A 169 -9.56 -40.39 -7.77
CA ALA A 169 -9.34 -39.02 -8.26
C ALA A 169 -10.13 -38.00 -7.44
N GLU A 170 -9.50 -36.87 -7.18
CA GLU A 170 -10.08 -35.76 -6.42
C GLU A 170 -10.05 -34.49 -7.27
N ILE A 171 -11.03 -33.61 -7.06
CA ILE A 171 -10.98 -32.24 -7.54
C ILE A 171 -10.80 -31.31 -6.35
N ALA A 172 -9.94 -30.30 -6.48
CA ALA A 172 -9.63 -29.36 -5.42
C ALA A 172 -9.71 -27.93 -5.92
N ILE A 173 -10.24 -27.04 -5.08
CA ILE A 173 -10.30 -25.61 -5.30
C ILE A 173 -9.78 -24.92 -4.05
N SER A 174 -8.83 -24.01 -4.19
CA SER A 174 -8.36 -23.19 -3.08
C SER A 174 -9.07 -21.84 -3.08
N ILE A 175 -9.57 -21.45 -1.90
CA ILE A 175 -10.24 -20.19 -1.62
C ILE A 175 -9.63 -19.69 -0.32
N THR A 176 -9.17 -18.44 -0.28
CA THR A 176 -8.41 -17.92 0.87
C THR A 176 -9.18 -18.02 2.17
N ASP A 177 -10.47 -17.67 2.16
CA ASP A 177 -11.30 -17.65 3.36
C ASP A 177 -12.66 -18.30 3.10
N LEU A 178 -12.81 -19.53 3.54
CA LEU A 178 -14.05 -20.29 3.39
C LEU A 178 -15.20 -19.79 4.28
N ARG A 179 -14.94 -18.97 5.29
CA ARG A 179 -15.98 -18.32 6.08
C ARG A 179 -16.84 -17.39 5.23
N GLY A 180 -16.27 -16.92 4.10
CA GLY A 180 -17.03 -16.18 3.10
C GLY A 180 -18.03 -17.01 2.31
N ALA A 181 -17.91 -18.34 2.25
CA ALA A 181 -18.87 -19.19 1.55
C ALA A 181 -20.18 -19.27 2.34
N THR A 182 -21.29 -18.82 1.72
CA THR A 182 -22.60 -18.71 2.37
C THR A 182 -23.47 -19.93 2.15
N GLU A 183 -23.10 -20.81 1.21
CA GLU A 183 -23.85 -21.99 0.80
C GLU A 183 -22.96 -23.23 0.70
N SER A 184 -23.58 -24.42 0.67
CA SER A 184 -22.88 -25.66 0.39
C SER A 184 -22.34 -25.64 -1.03
N LEU A 185 -21.02 -25.90 -1.17
CA LEU A 185 -20.36 -25.82 -2.46
C LEU A 185 -20.51 -27.13 -3.23
N HIS A 186 -20.92 -27.02 -4.48
CA HIS A 186 -21.08 -28.14 -5.39
C HIS A 186 -20.37 -27.84 -6.71
N ILE A 187 -19.77 -28.85 -7.30
CA ILE A 187 -19.19 -28.79 -8.63
C ILE A 187 -19.80 -29.86 -9.54
N LYS A 188 -20.16 -29.46 -10.74
CA LYS A 188 -20.51 -30.41 -11.80
C LYS A 188 -19.22 -30.77 -12.54
N ILE A 189 -18.82 -32.02 -12.52
CA ILE A 189 -17.61 -32.52 -13.22
C ILE A 189 -17.92 -33.84 -13.92
N ALA A 190 -17.48 -33.98 -15.17
CA ALA A 190 -17.76 -35.15 -16.01
C ALA A 190 -19.26 -35.53 -16.03
N GLY A 191 -20.14 -34.51 -16.01
CA GLY A 191 -21.60 -34.70 -15.99
C GLY A 191 -22.22 -34.95 -14.61
N GLN A 192 -21.46 -35.21 -13.57
CA GLN A 192 -21.94 -35.52 -12.22
C GLN A 192 -21.86 -34.30 -11.30
N MET A 193 -22.84 -34.15 -10.41
CA MET A 193 -22.82 -33.14 -9.35
C MET A 193 -22.15 -33.72 -8.11
N VAL A 194 -21.11 -33.08 -7.62
CA VAL A 194 -20.32 -33.55 -6.48
C VAL A 194 -20.27 -32.47 -5.41
N SER A 195 -20.54 -32.83 -4.16
CA SER A 195 -20.46 -31.92 -3.01
C SER A 195 -19.00 -31.79 -2.57
N LEU A 196 -18.55 -30.54 -2.40
CA LEU A 196 -17.20 -30.23 -1.95
C LEU A 196 -17.14 -30.16 -0.40
N VAL A 197 -16.08 -30.71 0.17
CA VAL A 197 -15.85 -30.68 1.62
C VAL A 197 -14.65 -29.80 1.93
N PRO A 198 -14.58 -29.13 3.10
CA PRO A 198 -13.45 -28.34 3.51
C PRO A 198 -12.16 -29.17 3.60
N GLY A 199 -11.09 -28.64 3.07
CA GLY A 199 -9.74 -29.21 3.12
C GLY A 199 -8.85 -28.66 2.03
N ASN A 200 -7.63 -28.27 2.40
CA ASN A 200 -6.69 -27.72 1.45
C ASN A 200 -5.81 -28.83 0.86
N LYS A 201 -5.91 -29.05 -0.44
CA LYS A 201 -5.10 -30.02 -1.20
C LYS A 201 -4.06 -29.34 -2.10
N LEU A 202 -4.19 -28.01 -2.33
CA LEU A 202 -3.30 -27.24 -3.19
C LEU A 202 -2.44 -26.30 -2.35
N GLN A 203 -1.16 -26.18 -2.71
CA GLN A 203 -0.25 -25.24 -2.06
C GLN A 203 -0.45 -23.82 -2.62
N GLY A 204 -0.10 -22.78 -1.85
CA GLY A 204 -0.13 -21.38 -2.26
C GLY A 204 -1.34 -20.56 -1.80
N VAL A 205 -2.43 -21.21 -1.31
CA VAL A 205 -3.60 -20.55 -0.71
C VAL A 205 -3.93 -21.23 0.62
N LYS A 206 -4.35 -20.48 1.63
CA LYS A 206 -4.51 -21.01 3.01
C LYS A 206 -5.72 -21.94 3.18
N GLY A 207 -6.82 -21.66 2.47
CA GLY A 207 -8.06 -22.42 2.55
C GLY A 207 -8.33 -23.21 1.29
N GLY A 208 -9.30 -24.11 1.33
CA GLY A 208 -9.71 -24.87 0.14
C GLY A 208 -10.82 -25.87 0.41
N VAL A 209 -11.37 -26.39 -0.66
CA VAL A 209 -12.37 -27.43 -0.68
C VAL A 209 -11.97 -28.50 -1.69
N TYR A 210 -12.38 -29.73 -1.46
CA TYR A 210 -12.12 -30.82 -2.37
C TYR A 210 -13.27 -31.83 -2.39
N ALA A 211 -13.31 -32.64 -3.43
CA ALA A 211 -14.21 -33.78 -3.49
C ALA A 211 -13.59 -34.93 -4.27
N ARG A 212 -13.99 -36.16 -3.95
CA ARG A 212 -13.64 -37.34 -4.72
C ARG A 212 -14.58 -37.44 -5.93
N ILE A 213 -14.00 -37.77 -7.09
CA ILE A 213 -14.73 -37.94 -8.34
C ILE A 213 -14.89 -39.43 -8.57
N VAL A 214 -16.13 -39.88 -8.86
CA VAL A 214 -16.41 -41.26 -9.18
C VAL A 214 -16.61 -41.39 -10.69
N GLY A 215 -16.14 -42.50 -11.28
CA GLY A 215 -16.36 -42.81 -12.69
C GLY A 215 -15.41 -42.12 -13.68
N LEU A 216 -14.34 -41.51 -13.19
CA LEU A 216 -13.26 -41.04 -14.05
C LEU A 216 -12.49 -42.26 -14.58
N ASN A 217 -12.10 -42.23 -15.86
CA ASN A 217 -11.32 -43.31 -16.50
C ASN A 217 -10.41 -42.71 -17.58
N ASP A 218 -9.51 -43.51 -18.12
CA ASP A 218 -8.52 -43.17 -19.14
C ASP A 218 -9.09 -42.93 -20.55
N GLY A 219 -10.36 -43.28 -20.78
CA GLY A 219 -11.04 -43.10 -22.07
C GLY A 219 -11.69 -41.70 -22.27
N MET A 220 -11.50 -40.78 -21.33
CA MET A 220 -12.07 -39.43 -21.43
C MET A 220 -11.09 -38.44 -22.04
N ASP A 221 -11.36 -38.01 -23.29
CA ASP A 221 -10.53 -37.01 -23.98
C ASP A 221 -10.62 -35.63 -23.33
N ARG A 222 -11.76 -35.31 -22.72
CA ARG A 222 -12.01 -34.00 -22.06
C ARG A 222 -12.91 -34.15 -20.85
N ILE A 223 -12.55 -33.52 -19.77
CA ILE A 223 -13.29 -33.53 -18.50
C ILE A 223 -13.84 -32.13 -18.23
N PRO A 224 -15.12 -31.85 -18.59
CA PRO A 224 -15.74 -30.57 -18.36
C PRO A 224 -16.09 -30.37 -16.89
N PHE A 225 -16.01 -29.13 -16.41
CA PHE A 225 -16.47 -28.73 -15.09
C PHE A 225 -17.27 -27.42 -15.12
N ALA A 226 -18.18 -27.26 -14.18
CA ALA A 226 -18.92 -26.04 -13.91
C ALA A 226 -19.26 -25.93 -12.42
N MET A 227 -19.16 -24.73 -11.87
CA MET A 227 -19.47 -24.44 -10.47
C MET A 227 -20.00 -23.02 -10.33
N SER A 228 -21.03 -22.84 -9.50
CA SER A 228 -21.44 -21.54 -9.00
C SER A 228 -20.99 -21.40 -7.55
N LEU A 229 -20.40 -20.26 -7.22
CA LEU A 229 -19.80 -19.96 -5.92
C LEU A 229 -20.29 -18.59 -5.45
N THR A 230 -21.02 -18.55 -4.33
CA THR A 230 -21.34 -17.30 -3.64
C THR A 230 -20.44 -17.15 -2.43
N LEU A 231 -19.70 -16.06 -2.38
CA LEU A 231 -18.74 -15.81 -1.30
C LEU A 231 -18.74 -14.35 -0.86
N ASN A 232 -18.56 -14.15 0.42
CA ASN A 232 -18.26 -12.85 1.00
C ASN A 232 -16.75 -12.62 0.98
N GLY A 233 -16.35 -11.38 0.77
CA GLY A 233 -14.96 -10.98 0.81
C GLY A 233 -14.82 -9.51 1.16
N SER A 234 -13.59 -9.08 1.32
CA SER A 234 -13.26 -7.70 1.61
C SER A 234 -12.10 -7.22 0.76
N ARG A 235 -12.14 -5.97 0.38
CA ARG A 235 -11.06 -5.22 -0.28
C ARG A 235 -10.59 -5.76 -1.63
N SER A 236 -10.39 -7.06 -1.81
CA SER A 236 -9.88 -7.60 -3.07
C SER A 236 -10.48 -8.95 -3.45
N LEU A 237 -10.60 -9.18 -4.77
CA LEU A 237 -10.84 -10.48 -5.36
C LEU A 237 -9.80 -10.73 -6.46
N ARG A 238 -9.10 -11.86 -6.34
CA ARG A 238 -8.04 -12.25 -7.27
C ARG A 238 -8.20 -13.68 -7.74
N PHE A 239 -7.66 -13.98 -8.92
CA PHE A 239 -7.64 -15.30 -9.53
C PHE A 239 -6.19 -15.71 -9.83
N ALA A 240 -5.89 -16.99 -9.64
CA ALA A 240 -4.67 -17.56 -10.17
C ALA A 240 -4.91 -18.05 -11.62
N PRO A 241 -4.01 -17.77 -12.59
CA PRO A 241 -4.16 -18.18 -13.98
C PRO A 241 -3.79 -19.67 -14.14
N ILE A 242 -4.70 -20.57 -13.79
CA ILE A 242 -4.48 -22.02 -13.78
C ILE A 242 -4.70 -22.70 -15.14
N GLY A 243 -5.51 -22.12 -16.01
CA GLY A 243 -5.78 -22.66 -17.35
C GLY A 243 -4.62 -22.45 -18.32
N VAL A 244 -4.54 -23.28 -19.36
CA VAL A 244 -3.75 -22.94 -20.55
C VAL A 244 -4.29 -21.64 -21.15
N ASN A 245 -5.62 -21.52 -21.20
CA ASN A 245 -6.33 -20.31 -21.54
C ASN A 245 -7.25 -19.92 -20.38
N ASN A 246 -7.08 -18.71 -19.86
CA ASN A 246 -7.91 -18.13 -18.80
C ASN A 246 -8.70 -16.96 -19.32
N ASP A 247 -10.01 -16.98 -19.15
CA ASP A 247 -10.95 -15.94 -19.49
C ASP A 247 -11.71 -15.54 -18.22
N VAL A 248 -11.45 -14.35 -17.69
CA VAL A 248 -12.04 -13.88 -16.43
C VAL A 248 -12.76 -12.57 -16.68
N GLN A 249 -14.04 -12.53 -16.33
CA GLN A 249 -14.88 -11.34 -16.43
C GLN A 249 -15.41 -10.98 -15.05
N LEU A 250 -15.21 -9.72 -14.65
CA LEU A 250 -15.71 -9.18 -13.39
C LEU A 250 -16.49 -7.91 -13.63
N SER A 251 -17.64 -7.80 -12.98
CA SER A 251 -18.46 -6.59 -12.93
C SER A 251 -18.77 -6.19 -11.49
N SER A 252 -18.91 -4.90 -11.25
CA SER A 252 -19.27 -4.36 -9.94
C SER A 252 -19.85 -2.96 -10.06
N THR A 253 -20.67 -2.56 -9.09
CA THR A 253 -21.15 -1.18 -8.94
C THR A 253 -20.16 -0.24 -8.26
N TRP A 254 -18.94 -0.71 -7.94
CA TRP A 254 -17.91 0.10 -7.32
C TRP A 254 -17.24 1.05 -8.34
N PRO A 255 -17.23 2.39 -8.10
CA PRO A 255 -16.76 3.35 -9.10
C PRO A 255 -15.23 3.46 -9.20
N ASP A 256 -14.49 3.08 -8.14
CA ASP A 256 -13.03 3.24 -8.03
C ASP A 256 -12.29 1.90 -7.94
N PRO A 257 -12.30 1.07 -9.00
CA PRO A 257 -11.54 -0.18 -9.02
C PRO A 257 -10.05 0.08 -9.19
N SER A 258 -9.22 -0.70 -8.50
CA SER A 258 -7.78 -0.77 -8.74
C SER A 258 -7.44 -2.15 -9.25
N PHE A 259 -7.12 -2.27 -10.54
CA PHE A 259 -6.73 -3.54 -11.14
C PHE A 259 -5.27 -3.86 -10.79
N GLN A 260 -5.06 -4.97 -10.10
CA GLN A 260 -3.78 -5.33 -9.48
C GLN A 260 -3.36 -6.76 -9.84
N GLY A 261 -2.05 -7.04 -9.67
CA GLY A 261 -1.46 -8.35 -9.87
C GLY A 261 -0.57 -8.43 -11.10
N ALA A 262 -0.25 -9.67 -11.51
CA ALA A 262 0.68 -9.93 -12.61
C ALA A 262 0.14 -9.56 -13.99
N PHE A 263 -1.21 -9.47 -14.12
CA PHE A 263 -1.86 -9.23 -15.40
C PHE A 263 -2.90 -8.13 -15.27
N LEU A 264 -2.85 -7.15 -16.17
CA LEU A 264 -3.87 -6.13 -16.30
C LEU A 264 -5.03 -6.65 -17.18
N PRO A 265 -6.26 -6.10 -17.03
CA PRO A 265 -7.37 -6.49 -17.88
C PRO A 265 -7.10 -6.10 -19.36
N ALA A 266 -7.44 -7.02 -20.27
CA ALA A 266 -7.37 -6.80 -21.72
C ALA A 266 -8.42 -5.78 -22.19
N GLY A 267 -9.59 -5.76 -21.55
CA GLY A 267 -10.64 -4.76 -21.73
C GLY A 267 -11.18 -4.29 -20.38
N ARG A 268 -11.43 -2.99 -20.26
CA ARG A 268 -12.03 -2.41 -19.06
C ARG A 268 -12.90 -1.21 -19.38
N GLU A 269 -14.02 -1.13 -18.72
CA GLU A 269 -14.91 0.02 -18.71
C GLU A 269 -15.12 0.43 -17.27
N VAL A 270 -14.85 1.69 -16.94
CA VAL A 270 -15.01 2.26 -15.59
C VAL A 270 -15.85 3.52 -15.71
N SER A 271 -16.91 3.58 -14.91
CA SER A 271 -17.84 4.71 -14.86
C SER A 271 -18.20 5.05 -13.40
N ALA A 272 -18.97 6.10 -13.20
CA ALA A 272 -19.51 6.44 -11.88
C ALA A 272 -20.44 5.36 -11.30
N ASP A 273 -21.05 4.54 -12.17
CA ASP A 273 -21.98 3.48 -11.80
C ASP A 273 -21.31 2.13 -11.55
N GLY A 274 -19.97 2.06 -11.76
CA GLY A 274 -19.20 0.86 -11.53
C GLY A 274 -18.22 0.51 -12.64
N PHE A 275 -17.82 -0.77 -12.68
CA PHE A 275 -16.86 -1.26 -13.68
C PHE A 275 -17.26 -2.60 -14.30
N ASN A 276 -16.78 -2.83 -15.52
CA ASN A 276 -16.67 -4.12 -16.18
C ASN A 276 -15.21 -4.32 -16.59
N ALA A 277 -14.63 -5.48 -16.24
CA ALA A 277 -13.24 -5.80 -16.58
C ALA A 277 -13.13 -7.23 -17.09
N HIS A 278 -12.30 -7.42 -18.11
CA HIS A 278 -12.10 -8.69 -18.79
C HIS A 278 -10.61 -8.99 -18.92
N TRP A 279 -10.16 -10.14 -18.40
CA TRP A 279 -8.80 -10.64 -18.51
C TRP A 279 -8.76 -11.85 -19.42
N GLN A 280 -7.79 -11.86 -20.33
CA GLN A 280 -7.41 -13.01 -21.13
C GLN A 280 -5.94 -13.32 -20.88
N VAL A 281 -5.69 -14.41 -20.17
CA VAL A 281 -4.34 -14.79 -19.73
C VAL A 281 -4.01 -16.18 -20.24
N THR A 282 -2.92 -16.30 -20.97
CA THR A 282 -2.41 -17.59 -21.46
C THR A 282 -1.33 -18.14 -20.49
N TYR A 283 -1.10 -19.45 -20.56
CA TYR A 283 -0.12 -20.11 -19.68
C TYR A 283 1.33 -19.68 -19.91
N TYR A 284 1.66 -19.00 -21.02
CA TYR A 284 2.99 -18.46 -21.29
C TYR A 284 3.40 -17.35 -20.28
N GLY A 285 2.44 -16.71 -19.64
CA GLY A 285 2.69 -15.65 -18.67
C GLY A 285 2.97 -16.13 -17.24
N ARG A 286 3.07 -17.44 -16.98
CA ARG A 286 3.29 -17.99 -15.64
C ARG A 286 4.52 -18.90 -15.57
N SER A 287 5.10 -19.08 -14.38
CA SER A 287 6.34 -19.84 -14.15
C SER A 287 6.14 -21.27 -13.70
N TYR A 288 4.90 -21.75 -13.53
CA TYR A 288 4.62 -23.10 -13.04
C TYR A 288 4.01 -24.00 -14.14
N PRO A 289 4.26 -25.33 -14.07
CA PRO A 289 3.85 -26.27 -15.10
C PRO A 289 2.33 -26.53 -15.09
N GLN A 290 1.82 -27.14 -16.19
CA GLN A 290 0.43 -27.54 -16.30
C GLN A 290 0.10 -28.81 -15.50
N GLN A 291 1.11 -29.63 -15.22
CA GLN A 291 1.02 -30.85 -14.44
C GLN A 291 2.30 -31.07 -13.61
N TRP A 292 2.17 -31.65 -12.43
CA TRP A 292 3.31 -31.97 -11.55
C TRP A 292 2.98 -33.11 -10.60
N LEU A 293 4.02 -33.67 -9.96
CA LEU A 293 3.90 -34.63 -8.88
C LEU A 293 4.03 -33.98 -7.50
N ASP A 294 3.46 -34.58 -6.46
CA ASP A 294 3.46 -34.06 -5.09
C ASP A 294 4.84 -34.00 -4.42
N ASN A 295 5.84 -34.69 -4.97
CA ASN A 295 7.23 -34.65 -4.52
C ASN A 295 8.07 -33.56 -5.22
N ILE A 296 7.51 -32.87 -6.21
CA ILE A 296 8.11 -31.68 -6.82
C ILE A 296 7.41 -30.48 -6.17
N PRO A 297 8.14 -29.62 -5.44
CA PRO A 297 7.51 -28.41 -4.94
C PRO A 297 6.96 -27.65 -6.14
N ALA A 298 5.64 -27.65 -6.31
CA ALA A 298 5.05 -26.61 -7.12
C ALA A 298 5.55 -25.30 -6.51
N ASP A 299 6.16 -24.45 -7.31
CA ASP A 299 6.60 -23.14 -6.82
C ASP A 299 5.36 -22.38 -6.33
N SER A 300 5.03 -22.60 -5.06
CA SER A 300 3.87 -21.96 -4.41
C SER A 300 3.99 -20.43 -4.44
N ASN A 301 5.22 -19.92 -4.50
CA ASN A 301 5.48 -18.50 -4.70
C ASN A 301 5.17 -18.09 -6.15
N GLY A 302 5.46 -18.93 -7.14
CA GLY A 302 5.12 -18.69 -8.55
C GLY A 302 3.62 -18.56 -8.78
N ILE A 303 2.81 -19.44 -8.15
CA ILE A 303 1.35 -19.36 -8.24
C ILE A 303 0.83 -18.10 -7.55
N ALA A 304 1.30 -17.81 -6.34
CA ALA A 304 0.86 -16.62 -5.58
C ALA A 304 1.27 -15.30 -6.28
N SER A 305 2.46 -15.26 -6.90
CA SER A 305 2.94 -14.07 -7.62
C SER A 305 2.24 -13.82 -8.94
N SER A 306 1.60 -14.84 -9.54
CA SER A 306 0.88 -14.73 -10.81
C SER A 306 -0.58 -14.31 -10.67
N ASN A 307 -1.08 -14.11 -9.45
CA ASN A 307 -2.46 -13.71 -9.22
C ASN A 307 -2.77 -12.35 -9.86
N PHE A 308 -4.01 -12.21 -10.34
CA PHE A 308 -4.53 -10.98 -10.93
C PHE A 308 -5.99 -10.76 -10.49
N GLY A 309 -6.45 -9.51 -10.54
CA GLY A 309 -7.83 -9.19 -10.20
C GLY A 309 -8.03 -7.73 -9.87
N VAL A 310 -8.92 -7.44 -8.92
CA VAL A 310 -9.33 -6.09 -8.56
C VAL A 310 -9.27 -5.87 -7.06
N ASP A 311 -8.77 -4.70 -6.67
CA ASP A 311 -8.87 -4.16 -5.32
C ASP A 311 -9.98 -3.09 -5.32
N LEU A 312 -10.92 -3.18 -4.39
CA LEU A 312 -11.98 -2.21 -4.14
C LEU A 312 -11.47 -1.23 -3.08
N LEU A 313 -10.89 -0.12 -3.54
CA LEU A 313 -10.29 0.87 -2.65
C LEU A 313 -11.38 1.81 -2.12
N PRO A 314 -11.32 2.24 -0.84
CA PRO A 314 -12.14 3.33 -0.37
C PRO A 314 -11.87 4.60 -1.18
N THR A 315 -12.92 5.30 -1.61
CA THR A 315 -12.86 6.45 -2.52
C THR A 315 -12.00 7.60 -2.01
N LEU A 316 -11.80 7.76 -0.70
CA LEU A 316 -11.06 8.86 -0.09
C LEU A 316 -10.24 8.38 1.12
N ASP A 317 -8.94 8.18 0.93
CA ASP A 317 -8.02 7.97 2.05
C ASP A 317 -7.44 9.32 2.51
N SER A 318 -8.20 10.05 3.36
CA SER A 318 -7.78 11.33 3.94
C SER A 318 -6.43 11.24 4.65
N TYR A 319 -6.11 10.12 5.27
CA TYR A 319 -4.84 9.92 5.98
C TYR A 319 -3.61 9.97 5.04
N ARG A 320 -3.73 9.51 3.81
CA ARG A 320 -2.64 9.62 2.82
C ARG A 320 -2.32 11.08 2.49
N TYR A 321 -3.34 11.92 2.37
CA TYR A 321 -3.13 13.37 2.15
C TYR A 321 -2.54 14.05 3.37
N VAL A 322 -2.99 13.69 4.59
CA VAL A 322 -2.41 14.20 5.85
C VAL A 322 -0.95 13.78 5.99
N GLU A 323 -0.60 12.53 5.72
CA GLU A 323 0.79 12.04 5.75
C GLU A 323 1.68 12.83 4.77
N ARG A 324 1.22 13.01 3.54
CA ARG A 324 1.92 13.83 2.54
C ARG A 324 2.07 15.28 3.01
N SER A 325 1.03 15.87 3.61
CA SER A 325 1.06 17.22 4.14
C SER A 325 2.13 17.39 5.23
N ILE A 326 2.22 16.44 6.19
CA ILE A 326 3.23 16.48 7.27
C ILE A 326 4.66 16.34 6.71
N LYS A 327 4.88 15.61 5.60
CA LYS A 327 6.18 15.53 4.94
C LYS A 327 6.69 16.89 4.45
N TYR A 328 5.77 17.79 4.06
CA TYR A 328 6.10 19.15 3.65
C TYR A 328 6.17 20.16 4.83
N GLY A 329 5.94 19.70 6.06
CA GLY A 329 5.86 20.56 7.25
C GLY A 329 7.12 21.37 7.52
N ILE A 330 8.29 20.75 7.37
CA ILE A 330 9.57 21.44 7.53
C ILE A 330 9.73 22.58 6.51
N LEU A 331 9.30 22.36 5.28
CA LEU A 331 9.38 23.36 4.22
C LEU A 331 8.56 24.59 4.58
N LEU A 332 7.34 24.42 5.08
CA LEU A 332 6.46 25.49 5.51
C LEU A 332 7.10 26.31 6.65
N ILE A 333 7.67 25.65 7.65
CA ILE A 333 8.36 26.29 8.78
C ILE A 333 9.57 27.11 8.27
N VAL A 334 10.42 26.52 7.43
CA VAL A 334 11.60 27.18 6.88
C VAL A 334 11.22 28.40 6.04
N LEU A 335 10.23 28.27 5.17
CA LEU A 335 9.74 29.37 4.34
C LEU A 335 9.25 30.56 5.19
N LEU A 336 8.44 30.26 6.19
CA LEU A 336 7.89 31.32 7.04
C LEU A 336 8.96 31.97 7.91
N PHE A 337 9.89 31.19 8.47
CA PHE A 337 11.00 31.73 9.25
C PHE A 337 11.94 32.58 8.39
N THR A 338 12.18 32.17 7.14
CA THR A 338 12.93 32.97 6.17
C THR A 338 12.23 34.28 5.88
N ALA A 339 10.91 34.26 5.70
CA ALA A 339 10.13 35.49 5.51
C ALA A 339 10.23 36.42 6.72
N PHE A 340 10.08 35.94 7.94
CA PHE A 340 10.24 36.72 9.16
C PHE A 340 11.66 37.29 9.30
N PHE A 341 12.68 36.53 9.00
CA PHE A 341 14.06 36.96 8.99
C PHE A 341 14.32 38.08 7.97
N LEU A 342 13.75 37.94 6.75
CA LEU A 342 13.83 39.01 5.76
C LEU A 342 13.13 40.29 6.21
N PHE A 343 11.95 40.20 6.83
CA PHE A 343 11.28 41.36 7.42
C PHE A 343 12.12 42.05 8.48
N GLU A 344 12.79 41.28 9.33
CA GLU A 344 13.67 41.81 10.35
C GLU A 344 14.86 42.53 9.75
N ILE A 345 15.46 42.00 8.69
CA ILE A 345 16.59 42.61 8.01
C ILE A 345 16.15 43.89 7.26
N LEU A 346 15.06 43.82 6.50
CA LEU A 346 14.64 44.94 5.63
C LEU A 346 14.00 46.07 6.40
N SER A 347 13.37 45.82 7.55
CA SER A 347 12.56 46.79 8.27
C SER A 347 13.16 47.26 9.58
N ALA A 348 14.39 46.84 9.92
CA ALA A 348 15.08 47.12 11.20
C ALA A 348 14.22 46.82 12.46
N VAL A 349 13.28 45.89 12.37
CA VAL A 349 12.45 45.44 13.51
C VAL A 349 13.15 44.22 14.14
N ARG A 350 13.40 44.27 15.45
CA ARG A 350 13.97 43.16 16.19
C ARG A 350 12.86 42.21 16.61
N ILE A 351 12.89 40.97 16.10
CA ILE A 351 11.95 39.93 16.48
C ILE A 351 12.64 39.02 17.50
N HIS A 352 11.96 38.81 18.64
CA HIS A 352 12.51 37.96 19.71
C HIS A 352 12.41 36.46 19.33
N PRO A 353 13.37 35.59 19.70
CA PRO A 353 13.34 34.14 19.41
C PRO A 353 12.05 33.45 19.82
N PHE A 354 11.49 33.86 20.94
CA PHE A 354 10.21 33.34 21.44
C PHE A 354 9.04 33.59 20.47
N GLN A 355 9.09 34.69 19.69
CA GLN A 355 8.07 35.00 18.69
C GLN A 355 8.15 34.03 17.49
N TYR A 356 9.38 33.68 17.06
CA TYR A 356 9.57 32.63 16.04
C TYR A 356 9.03 31.27 16.53
N THR A 357 9.31 30.91 17.80
CA THR A 357 8.83 29.66 18.39
C THR A 357 7.30 29.59 18.39
N LEU A 358 6.60 30.65 18.82
CA LEU A 358 5.13 30.68 18.84
C LEU A 358 4.53 30.51 17.44
N VAL A 359 5.10 31.20 16.44
CA VAL A 359 4.67 31.03 15.04
C VAL A 359 4.93 29.61 14.53
N GLY A 360 6.09 29.06 14.85
CA GLY A 360 6.40 27.67 14.50
C GLY A 360 5.48 26.63 15.15
N VAL A 361 5.14 26.83 16.43
CA VAL A 361 4.16 25.99 17.13
C VAL A 361 2.78 26.12 16.49
N ALA A 362 2.35 27.33 16.08
CA ALA A 362 1.09 27.51 15.37
C ALA A 362 1.04 26.73 14.04
N LEU A 363 2.16 26.65 13.32
CA LEU A 363 2.29 25.81 12.11
C LEU A 363 2.21 24.32 12.45
N CYS A 364 2.81 23.88 13.53
CA CYS A 364 2.69 22.47 13.97
C CYS A 364 1.25 22.13 14.38
N LEU A 365 0.54 23.05 15.04
CA LEU A 365 -0.88 22.88 15.38
C LEU A 365 -1.78 22.83 14.16
N PHE A 366 -1.43 23.47 13.04
CA PHE A 366 -2.14 23.30 11.78
C PHE A 366 -2.16 21.81 11.37
N TYR A 367 -1.03 21.10 11.43
CA TYR A 367 -0.98 19.67 11.05
C TYR A 367 -1.76 18.78 12.00
N LEU A 368 -1.74 19.08 13.30
CA LEU A 368 -2.55 18.35 14.28
C LEU A 368 -4.05 18.61 14.05
N GLY A 369 -4.43 19.87 13.82
CA GLY A 369 -5.80 20.25 13.49
C GLY A 369 -6.28 19.65 12.19
N LEU A 370 -5.43 19.61 11.15
CA LEU A 370 -5.72 18.96 9.88
C LEU A 370 -6.00 17.46 10.07
N LEU A 371 -5.18 16.76 10.87
CA LEU A 371 -5.39 15.36 11.21
C LEU A 371 -6.75 15.17 11.91
N ALA A 372 -7.03 15.93 12.96
CA ALA A 372 -8.26 15.81 13.73
C ALA A 372 -9.53 16.13 12.90
N LEU A 373 -9.48 17.18 12.09
CA LEU A 373 -10.62 17.58 11.25
C LEU A 373 -10.82 16.60 10.08
N SER A 374 -9.77 15.99 9.55
CA SER A 374 -9.86 15.02 8.45
C SER A 374 -10.52 13.69 8.86
N GLU A 375 -10.71 13.45 10.16
CA GLU A 375 -11.45 12.27 10.67
C GLU A 375 -12.97 12.46 10.60
N VAL A 376 -13.46 13.71 10.57
CA VAL A 376 -14.91 14.01 10.58
C VAL A 376 -15.39 14.74 9.33
N ALA A 377 -14.46 15.26 8.51
CA ALA A 377 -14.76 16.00 7.29
C ALA A 377 -13.87 15.55 6.14
N SER A 378 -14.25 15.88 4.91
CA SER A 378 -13.37 15.61 3.76
C SER A 378 -12.04 16.36 3.92
N PHE A 379 -10.95 15.77 3.41
CA PHE A 379 -9.62 16.37 3.46
C PHE A 379 -9.59 17.84 2.99
N GLY A 380 -10.31 18.17 1.90
CA GLY A 380 -10.36 19.53 1.37
C GLY A 380 -10.94 20.53 2.37
N VAL A 381 -12.07 20.18 3.00
CA VAL A 381 -12.71 21.03 4.03
C VAL A 381 -11.82 21.18 5.25
N ALA A 382 -11.27 20.07 5.77
CA ALA A 382 -10.37 20.05 6.91
C ALA A 382 -9.12 20.92 6.66
N TYR A 383 -8.54 20.82 5.46
CA TYR A 383 -7.37 21.58 5.06
C TYR A 383 -7.63 23.09 5.07
N TRP A 384 -8.70 23.56 4.40
CA TRP A 384 -8.99 24.99 4.30
C TRP A 384 -9.41 25.59 5.63
N ILE A 385 -10.13 24.86 6.50
CA ILE A 385 -10.44 25.32 7.86
C ILE A 385 -9.14 25.47 8.66
N GLY A 386 -8.28 24.47 8.67
CA GLY A 386 -6.99 24.50 9.38
C GLY A 386 -6.09 25.63 8.87
N ALA A 387 -5.99 25.81 7.54
CA ALA A 387 -5.22 26.87 6.92
C ALA A 387 -5.76 28.27 7.29
N ALA A 388 -7.08 28.46 7.28
CA ALA A 388 -7.70 29.72 7.65
C ALA A 388 -7.44 30.08 9.12
N VAL A 389 -7.65 29.15 10.05
CA VAL A 389 -7.41 29.34 11.49
C VAL A 389 -5.93 29.65 11.75
N SER A 390 -5.02 28.89 11.18
CA SER A 390 -3.58 29.07 11.33
C SER A 390 -3.14 30.45 10.75
N THR A 391 -3.60 30.75 9.54
CA THR A 391 -3.30 32.07 8.90
C THR A 391 -3.81 33.22 9.74
N LEU A 392 -5.06 33.16 10.22
CA LEU A 392 -5.64 34.21 11.06
C LEU A 392 -4.83 34.41 12.35
N MET A 393 -4.51 33.32 13.06
CA MET A 393 -3.76 33.37 14.32
C MET A 393 -2.36 33.94 14.11
N ILE A 394 -1.61 33.49 13.10
CA ILE A 394 -0.26 33.99 12.79
C ILE A 394 -0.31 35.43 12.32
N THR A 395 -1.30 35.83 11.53
CA THR A 395 -1.46 37.21 11.04
C THR A 395 -1.73 38.20 12.19
N LEU A 396 -2.70 37.92 13.06
CA LEU A 396 -3.02 38.74 14.21
C LEU A 396 -1.81 38.91 15.13
N TYR A 397 -1.06 37.84 15.35
CA TYR A 397 0.18 37.91 16.12
C TYR A 397 1.26 38.74 15.41
N SER A 398 1.43 38.57 14.09
CA SER A 398 2.44 39.22 13.28
C SER A 398 2.20 40.75 13.20
N ILE A 399 0.96 41.21 13.17
CA ILE A 399 0.63 42.65 13.23
C ILE A 399 1.25 43.32 14.47
N LYS A 400 1.14 42.66 15.62
CA LYS A 400 1.71 43.18 16.88
C LYS A 400 3.23 43.01 16.93
N ALA A 401 3.76 41.85 16.50
CA ALA A 401 5.19 41.56 16.49
C ALA A 401 5.97 42.47 15.54
N LEU A 402 5.44 42.72 14.35
CA LEU A 402 6.07 43.58 13.32
C LEU A 402 5.69 45.08 13.48
N LYS A 403 4.86 45.43 14.47
CA LYS A 403 4.38 46.78 14.76
C LYS A 403 3.80 47.49 13.54
N SER A 404 3.15 46.76 12.62
CA SER A 404 2.57 47.32 11.39
C SER A 404 1.50 46.37 10.83
N ALA A 405 0.30 46.91 10.59
CA ALA A 405 -0.79 46.20 9.93
C ALA A 405 -0.43 45.80 8.48
N GLY A 406 0.26 46.68 7.74
CA GLY A 406 0.68 46.38 6.37
C GLY A 406 1.65 45.21 6.29
N ARG A 407 2.63 45.11 7.20
CA ARG A 407 3.57 43.98 7.27
C ARG A 407 2.87 42.68 7.67
N GLY A 408 1.94 42.75 8.65
CA GLY A 408 1.09 41.62 9.00
C GLY A 408 0.23 41.16 7.81
N GLY A 409 -0.27 42.07 6.99
CA GLY A 409 -1.00 41.76 5.76
C GLY A 409 -0.14 41.05 4.72
N ILE A 410 1.14 41.42 4.56
CA ILE A 410 2.07 40.71 3.66
C ILE A 410 2.30 39.27 4.16
N VAL A 411 2.45 39.08 5.47
CA VAL A 411 2.55 37.71 6.07
C VAL A 411 1.29 36.92 5.78
N ALA A 412 0.10 37.52 5.91
CA ALA A 412 -1.18 36.85 5.61
C ALA A 412 -1.26 36.40 4.14
N VAL A 413 -0.95 37.29 3.21
CA VAL A 413 -0.93 36.98 1.77
C VAL A 413 0.09 35.85 1.48
N GLY A 414 1.30 35.95 2.05
CA GLY A 414 2.32 34.93 1.92
C GLY A 414 1.85 33.57 2.42
N LEU A 415 1.21 33.49 3.57
CA LEU A 415 0.65 32.24 4.13
C LEU A 415 -0.45 31.69 3.24
N VAL A 416 -1.38 32.51 2.78
CA VAL A 416 -2.45 32.06 1.86
C VAL A 416 -1.87 31.47 0.59
N LEU A 417 -0.86 32.15 0.00
CA LEU A 417 -0.18 31.64 -1.21
C LEU A 417 0.55 30.30 -0.95
N ILE A 418 1.25 30.17 0.17
CA ILE A 418 1.96 28.95 0.55
C ILE A 418 0.97 27.81 0.80
N TYR A 419 -0.13 28.05 1.54
CA TYR A 419 -1.14 27.02 1.76
C TYR A 419 -1.87 26.64 0.47
N ALA A 420 -2.18 27.59 -0.41
CA ALA A 420 -2.77 27.30 -1.72
C ALA A 420 -1.83 26.45 -2.59
N PHE A 421 -0.54 26.82 -2.65
CA PHE A 421 0.47 26.07 -3.37
C PHE A 421 0.65 24.64 -2.80
N LEU A 422 0.70 24.51 -1.47
CA LEU A 422 0.78 23.20 -0.82
C LEU A 422 -0.46 22.34 -1.11
N TYR A 423 -1.67 22.92 -1.12
CA TYR A 423 -2.89 22.23 -1.47
C TYR A 423 -2.84 21.67 -2.89
N VAL A 424 -2.36 22.48 -3.86
CA VAL A 424 -2.19 22.03 -5.25
C VAL A 424 -1.20 20.86 -5.33
N ILE A 425 -0.05 20.94 -4.68
CA ILE A 425 0.95 19.84 -4.65
C ILE A 425 0.34 18.56 -4.05
N LEU A 426 -0.48 18.68 -2.99
CA LEU A 426 -1.10 17.52 -2.37
C LEU A 426 -2.13 16.84 -3.28
N ARG A 427 -2.82 17.61 -4.13
CA ARG A 427 -3.77 17.08 -5.12
C ARG A 427 -3.09 16.45 -6.33
N LEU A 428 -1.92 16.94 -6.73
CA LEU A 428 -1.15 16.40 -7.83
C LEU A 428 -0.39 15.14 -7.35
N GLN A 429 -0.85 13.96 -7.76
CA GLN A 429 -0.19 12.71 -7.37
C GLN A 429 1.13 12.52 -8.12
N ASP A 430 1.10 12.55 -9.44
CA ASP A 430 2.24 12.19 -10.30
C ASP A 430 3.23 13.34 -10.49
N TYR A 431 2.76 14.59 -10.53
CA TYR A 431 3.58 15.77 -10.80
C TYR A 431 4.01 16.53 -9.53
N SER A 432 3.74 16.00 -8.34
CA SER A 432 4.03 16.70 -7.08
C SER A 432 5.51 17.04 -6.89
N LEU A 433 6.42 16.17 -7.33
CA LEU A 433 7.87 16.41 -7.27
C LEU A 433 8.29 17.56 -8.19
N LEU A 434 7.80 17.54 -9.44
CA LEU A 434 8.13 18.58 -10.43
C LEU A 434 7.63 19.95 -9.98
N VAL A 435 6.35 20.05 -9.58
CA VAL A 435 5.75 21.30 -9.12
C VAL A 435 6.38 21.78 -7.81
N GLY A 436 6.67 20.85 -6.88
CA GLY A 436 7.36 21.17 -5.63
C GLY A 436 8.77 21.74 -5.87
N THR A 437 9.54 21.12 -6.77
CA THR A 437 10.89 21.59 -7.13
C THR A 437 10.84 22.97 -7.83
N ALA A 438 9.91 23.17 -8.76
CA ALA A 438 9.72 24.45 -9.43
C ALA A 438 9.37 25.56 -8.42
N GLY A 439 8.50 25.26 -7.43
CA GLY A 439 8.16 26.17 -6.36
C GLY A 439 9.36 26.54 -5.49
N LEU A 440 10.23 25.58 -5.16
CA LEU A 440 11.46 25.85 -4.42
C LEU A 440 12.43 26.76 -5.18
N PHE A 441 12.61 26.55 -6.48
CA PHE A 441 13.41 27.45 -7.31
C PHE A 441 12.82 28.86 -7.35
N LEU A 442 11.49 28.98 -7.48
CA LEU A 442 10.82 30.29 -7.45
C LEU A 442 11.06 31.02 -6.13
N VAL A 443 10.88 30.33 -5.00
CA VAL A 443 11.12 30.91 -3.67
C VAL A 443 12.59 31.33 -3.53
N LEU A 444 13.53 30.48 -3.93
CA LEU A 444 14.96 30.81 -3.89
C LEU A 444 15.26 32.04 -4.74
N ALA A 445 14.71 32.13 -5.96
CA ALA A 445 14.86 33.29 -6.83
C ALA A 445 14.32 34.58 -6.20
N ILE A 446 13.13 34.52 -5.52
CA ILE A 446 12.57 35.62 -4.79
C ILE A 446 13.49 36.05 -3.66
N VAL A 447 13.98 35.11 -2.85
CA VAL A 447 14.92 35.41 -1.74
C VAL A 447 16.20 36.07 -2.26
N MET A 448 16.81 35.50 -3.32
CA MET A 448 18.01 36.10 -3.96
C MET A 448 17.73 37.48 -4.50
N TYR A 449 16.59 37.72 -5.14
CA TYR A 449 16.21 39.03 -5.67
C TYR A 449 16.05 40.09 -4.57
N VAL A 450 15.37 39.70 -3.49
CA VAL A 450 15.11 40.59 -2.34
C VAL A 450 16.39 40.92 -1.56
N THR A 451 17.31 39.95 -1.48
CA THR A 451 18.56 40.07 -0.70
C THR A 451 19.72 40.67 -1.49
N ARG A 452 19.59 40.84 -2.83
CA ARG A 452 20.70 41.25 -3.72
C ARG A 452 21.35 42.60 -3.38
N ASN A 453 20.59 43.53 -2.77
CA ASN A 453 21.04 44.87 -2.43
C ASN A 453 21.37 45.03 -0.93
N ILE A 454 21.42 43.94 -0.17
CA ILE A 454 21.73 43.96 1.25
C ILE A 454 23.25 43.91 1.43
N ASP A 455 23.81 44.94 2.05
CA ASP A 455 25.21 44.92 2.50
C ASP A 455 25.30 44.15 3.83
N TRP A 456 25.71 42.92 3.73
CA TRP A 456 25.85 42.02 4.88
C TRP A 456 26.98 42.40 5.83
N TYR A 457 28.05 43.08 5.30
CA TYR A 457 29.20 43.49 6.09
C TYR A 457 29.00 44.81 6.83
N ALA A 458 28.25 45.75 6.26
CA ALA A 458 27.97 47.02 6.90
C ALA A 458 27.12 46.87 8.16
N ARG A 459 26.27 45.81 8.24
CA ARG A 459 25.38 45.55 9.38
C ARG A 459 26.07 44.92 10.58
N ASP A 460 27.15 44.16 10.34
CA ASP A 460 27.92 43.57 11.43
C ASP A 460 28.76 44.64 12.18
N ASN A 461 28.85 45.85 11.64
CA ASN A 461 29.61 46.98 12.22
C ASN A 461 28.71 48.04 12.88
N ALA A 462 27.37 47.98 12.74
CA ALA A 462 26.39 48.90 13.33
C ALA A 462 25.74 48.26 14.58
#